data_784e47b534243c403d1aa2d763ebbef1
#
_entry.id   784e47b534243c403d1aa2d763ebbef1
#
_cell.length_a   1.000
_cell.length_b   1.000
_cell.length_c   1.000
_cell.angle_alpha   90.00
_cell.angle_beta   90.00
_cell.angle_gamma   90.00
#
_symmetry.space_group_name_H-M   'P 1'
#
loop_
_entity.id
_entity.type
_entity.pdbx_description
1 polymer ?
#
loop_
_entity_poly.entity_id
_entity_poly.type
_entity_poly.pdbx_seq_one_letter_code
_entity_poly.pdbx_strand_id
1 'polypeptide(L)'
;TGSVGGNTQDLLRVFGLSSFSGSQIMFPQDKAMELIDSIIRTPNGQEIQISSKINKGGGAASSLSGIYKQLPDAAKKQFSRGAEVMRLLGTENAATGPLLVAKMYGIINDVDIEALKNLDRGSRNPDDIRSPKIRELFNAQGTAPGTLDREDYRVFFHALTAVVTAMIKSVNADEDFKGAMMAALNNNKYVQLITRGGKRGNDVVLDYYTKFPAVFEGSPVLYNKSYFATGQKGRIGFKLK
;
A
#
# COMPACT_ATOMS: atom_id res chain seq x y z
N THR A 1 10.83 10.89 -30.21
CA THR A 1 10.37 9.51 -30.35
C THR A 1 11.24 8.62 -29.50
N GLY A 2 11.02 8.67 -28.19
CA GLY A 2 11.50 7.64 -27.30
C GLY A 2 10.93 6.34 -27.85
N SER A 3 11.76 5.55 -28.48
CA SER A 3 11.29 4.48 -29.32
C SER A 3 10.57 3.46 -28.47
N VAL A 4 9.27 3.30 -28.71
CA VAL A 4 8.52 2.12 -28.27
C VAL A 4 9.32 0.84 -28.57
N GLY A 5 10.15 0.85 -29.61
CA GLY A 5 11.06 -0.23 -29.96
C GLY A 5 12.18 -0.50 -28.95
N GLY A 6 12.83 0.51 -28.37
CA GLY A 6 13.85 0.31 -27.34
C GLY A 6 13.25 -0.28 -26.06
N ASN A 7 12.08 0.21 -25.68
CA ASN A 7 11.34 -0.31 -24.52
C ASN A 7 10.87 -1.76 -24.72
N THR A 8 10.51 -2.15 -25.95
CA THR A 8 10.12 -3.53 -26.27
C THR A 8 11.30 -4.48 -26.16
N GLN A 9 12.49 -4.08 -26.63
CA GLN A 9 13.70 -4.90 -26.52
C GLN A 9 14.13 -5.08 -25.07
N ASP A 10 14.03 -4.02 -24.25
CA ASP A 10 14.31 -4.09 -22.83
C ASP A 10 13.34 -5.03 -22.11
N LEU A 11 12.04 -4.99 -22.44
CA LEU A 11 11.07 -5.94 -21.90
C LEU A 11 11.35 -7.37 -22.33
N LEU A 12 11.68 -7.61 -23.60
CA LEU A 12 12.06 -8.93 -24.09
C LEU A 12 13.26 -9.48 -23.30
N ARG A 13 14.29 -8.64 -23.08
CA ARG A 13 15.46 -9.02 -22.27
C ARG A 13 15.10 -9.33 -20.84
N VAL A 14 14.25 -8.50 -20.19
CA VAL A 14 13.78 -8.71 -18.81
C VAL A 14 13.04 -10.03 -18.68
N PHE A 15 12.20 -10.37 -19.66
CA PHE A 15 11.41 -11.61 -19.65
C PHE A 15 12.16 -12.83 -20.20
N GLY A 16 13.41 -12.64 -20.67
CA GLY A 16 14.17 -13.73 -21.30
C GLY A 16 13.55 -14.21 -22.62
N LEU A 17 12.84 -13.34 -23.32
CA LEU A 17 12.19 -13.66 -24.58
C LEU A 17 12.94 -13.08 -25.78
N SER A 18 12.92 -13.79 -26.89
CA SER A 18 13.44 -13.29 -28.17
C SER A 18 12.40 -12.46 -28.94
N SER A 19 11.11 -12.71 -28.72
CA SER A 19 10.01 -12.04 -29.41
C SER A 19 8.71 -12.18 -28.61
N PHE A 20 7.80 -11.24 -28.76
CA PHE A 20 6.40 -11.35 -28.35
C PHE A 20 5.49 -11.89 -29.43
N SER A 21 6.02 -12.23 -30.61
CA SER A 21 5.21 -12.78 -31.70
C SER A 21 4.47 -14.05 -31.27
N GLY A 22 3.17 -14.12 -31.55
CA GLY A 22 2.31 -15.21 -31.13
C GLY A 22 1.92 -15.22 -29.65
N SER A 23 2.37 -14.26 -28.86
CA SER A 23 1.93 -14.12 -27.47
C SER A 23 0.53 -13.52 -27.39
N GLN A 24 -0.20 -13.89 -26.33
CA GLN A 24 -1.53 -13.36 -26.02
C GLN A 24 -1.45 -12.47 -24.77
N ILE A 25 -2.13 -11.32 -24.81
CA ILE A 25 -2.33 -10.49 -23.62
C ILE A 25 -3.71 -10.77 -23.06
N MET A 26 -3.75 -11.14 -21.80
CA MET A 26 -4.99 -11.40 -21.07
C MET A 26 -5.13 -10.40 -19.93
N PHE A 27 -6.35 -9.98 -19.65
CA PHE A 27 -6.67 -9.15 -18.49
C PHE A 27 -7.40 -10.02 -17.47
N PRO A 28 -6.92 -10.09 -16.21
CA PRO A 28 -7.60 -10.88 -15.20
C PRO A 28 -9.04 -10.39 -15.02
N GLN A 29 -9.99 -11.29 -15.14
CA GLN A 29 -11.40 -10.98 -14.88
C GLN A 29 -11.73 -11.02 -13.37
N ASP A 30 -10.88 -11.67 -12.60
CA ASP A 30 -11.08 -11.87 -11.17
C ASP A 30 -10.31 -10.82 -10.37
N LYS A 31 -11.04 -10.12 -9.50
CA LYS A 31 -10.46 -9.18 -8.50
C LYS A 31 -9.53 -9.88 -7.49
N ALA A 32 -9.50 -11.20 -7.46
CA ALA A 32 -8.58 -11.97 -6.62
C ALA A 32 -7.10 -11.77 -7.00
N MET A 33 -6.82 -11.28 -8.21
CA MET A 33 -5.47 -10.89 -8.64
C MET A 33 -5.22 -9.38 -8.48
N GLU A 34 -5.51 -8.82 -7.32
CA GLU A 34 -5.50 -7.36 -7.06
C GLU A 34 -4.22 -6.61 -7.43
N LEU A 35 -3.13 -7.31 -7.67
CA LEU A 35 -1.83 -6.72 -8.05
C LEU A 35 -1.48 -6.95 -9.51
N ILE A 36 -2.24 -7.78 -10.24
CA ILE A 36 -1.97 -8.15 -11.61
C ILE A 36 -2.92 -7.39 -12.53
N ASP A 37 -2.37 -6.51 -13.34
CA ASP A 37 -3.14 -5.72 -14.30
C ASP A 37 -3.25 -6.42 -15.66
N SER A 38 -2.25 -7.24 -16.02
CA SER A 38 -2.27 -8.04 -17.26
C SER A 38 -1.37 -9.27 -17.15
N ILE A 39 -1.62 -10.25 -18.01
CA ILE A 39 -0.85 -11.47 -18.12
C ILE A 39 -0.44 -11.63 -19.59
N ILE A 40 0.84 -11.83 -19.87
CA ILE A 40 1.31 -12.23 -21.18
C ILE A 40 1.49 -13.74 -21.17
N ARG A 41 0.77 -14.43 -22.04
CA ARG A 41 0.97 -15.86 -22.31
C ARG A 41 1.76 -16.01 -23.60
N THR A 42 2.95 -16.58 -23.50
CA THR A 42 3.83 -16.83 -24.63
C THR A 42 3.42 -18.09 -25.38
N PRO A 43 3.84 -18.26 -26.65
CA PRO A 43 3.51 -19.47 -27.43
C PRO A 43 3.96 -20.79 -26.80
N ASN A 44 5.02 -20.77 -25.99
CA ASN A 44 5.51 -21.93 -25.23
C ASN A 44 4.78 -22.17 -23.90
N GLY A 45 3.69 -21.42 -23.63
CA GLY A 45 2.86 -21.58 -22.45
C GLY A 45 3.37 -20.87 -21.19
N GLN A 46 4.47 -20.12 -21.26
CA GLN A 46 4.93 -19.31 -20.15
C GLN A 46 3.97 -18.16 -19.87
N GLU A 47 3.59 -17.96 -18.61
CA GLU A 47 2.79 -16.82 -18.17
C GLU A 47 3.67 -15.79 -17.45
N ILE A 48 3.57 -14.55 -17.90
CA ILE A 48 4.24 -13.41 -17.30
C ILE A 48 3.18 -12.49 -16.73
N GLN A 49 3.09 -12.43 -15.41
CA GLN A 49 2.15 -11.58 -14.70
C GLN A 49 2.72 -10.16 -14.57
N ILE A 50 1.94 -9.17 -14.90
CA ILE A 50 2.38 -7.77 -14.93
C ILE A 50 1.50 -6.92 -14.04
N SER A 51 2.12 -6.13 -13.18
CA SER A 51 1.50 -5.03 -12.46
C SER A 51 1.96 -3.70 -13.04
N SER A 52 1.05 -2.96 -13.64
CA SER A 52 1.34 -1.66 -14.27
C SER A 52 1.07 -0.52 -13.31
N LYS A 53 2.02 0.38 -13.16
CA LYS A 53 1.89 1.58 -12.31
C LYS A 53 2.33 2.82 -13.07
N ILE A 54 1.64 3.92 -12.84
CA ILE A 54 1.98 5.21 -13.43
C ILE A 54 2.78 6.02 -12.40
N ASN A 55 3.93 6.53 -12.80
CA ASN A 55 4.81 7.45 -12.06
C ASN A 55 5.45 6.92 -10.78
N LYS A 56 4.84 6.03 -10.02
CA LYS A 56 5.41 5.47 -8.78
C LYS A 56 4.83 4.07 -8.54
N GLY A 57 5.68 3.13 -8.23
CA GLY A 57 5.25 1.81 -7.77
C GLY A 57 4.56 1.91 -6.40
N GLY A 58 3.54 1.11 -6.20
CA GLY A 58 2.83 1.02 -4.92
C GLY A 58 1.41 0.53 -5.08
N GLY A 59 0.76 0.24 -3.97
CA GLY A 59 -0.62 -0.22 -3.90
C GLY A 59 -1.37 0.41 -2.74
N ALA A 60 -2.69 0.23 -2.71
CA ALA A 60 -3.51 0.59 -1.57
C ALA A 60 -3.43 -0.49 -0.48
N ALA A 61 -3.75 -0.14 0.77
CA ALA A 61 -3.77 -1.12 1.86
C ALA A 61 -4.76 -2.28 1.63
N SER A 62 -5.82 -2.05 0.86
CA SER A 62 -6.73 -3.11 0.42
C SER A 62 -6.04 -4.21 -0.38
N SER A 63 -4.96 -3.89 -1.08
CA SER A 63 -4.12 -4.88 -1.78
C SER A 63 -3.30 -5.75 -0.83
N LEU A 64 -3.12 -5.34 0.44
CA LEU A 64 -2.43 -6.14 1.44
C LEU A 64 -3.14 -7.46 1.74
N SER A 65 -4.47 -7.52 1.60
CA SER A 65 -5.22 -8.78 1.69
C SER A 65 -4.76 -9.78 0.63
N GLY A 66 -4.67 -9.35 -0.62
CA GLY A 66 -4.18 -10.18 -1.72
C GLY A 66 -2.73 -10.62 -1.51
N ILE A 67 -1.87 -9.69 -1.08
CA ILE A 67 -0.47 -9.99 -0.78
C ILE A 67 -0.36 -10.97 0.40
N TYR A 68 -1.13 -10.77 1.46
CA TYR A 68 -1.14 -11.68 2.61
C TYR A 68 -1.52 -13.12 2.22
N LYS A 69 -2.49 -13.29 1.32
CA LYS A 69 -2.87 -14.63 0.81
C LYS A 69 -1.74 -15.34 0.08
N GLN A 70 -0.81 -14.58 -0.49
CA GLN A 70 0.36 -15.09 -1.19
C GLN A 70 1.56 -15.35 -0.26
N LEU A 71 1.45 -14.96 1.01
CA LEU A 71 2.53 -15.17 1.97
C LEU A 71 2.65 -16.67 2.31
N PRO A 72 3.79 -17.30 2.04
CA PRO A 72 4.00 -18.71 2.38
C PRO A 72 3.84 -18.98 3.88
N ASP A 73 3.32 -20.16 4.26
CA ASP A 73 3.08 -20.47 5.67
C ASP A 73 4.34 -20.47 6.53
N ALA A 74 5.47 -20.88 5.96
CA ALA A 74 6.76 -20.74 6.63
C ALA A 74 7.10 -19.28 6.93
N ALA A 75 6.86 -18.38 5.98
CA ALA A 75 7.09 -16.95 6.16
C ALA A 75 6.07 -16.31 7.12
N LYS A 76 4.80 -16.77 7.16
CA LYS A 76 3.82 -16.34 8.18
C LYS A 76 4.30 -16.68 9.59
N LYS A 77 4.93 -17.85 9.77
CA LYS A 77 5.51 -18.25 11.06
C LYS A 77 6.76 -17.43 11.41
N GLN A 78 7.65 -17.26 10.43
CA GLN A 78 8.90 -16.52 10.60
C GLN A 78 8.66 -15.03 10.88
N PHE A 79 7.72 -14.40 10.17
CA PHE A 79 7.39 -12.98 10.25
C PHE A 79 5.97 -12.79 10.80
N SER A 80 5.69 -13.37 11.96
CA SER A 80 4.33 -13.49 12.49
C SER A 80 3.64 -12.16 12.75
N ARG A 81 4.38 -11.18 13.30
CA ARG A 81 3.85 -9.83 13.56
C ARG A 81 3.59 -9.09 12.26
N GLY A 82 4.53 -9.14 11.31
CA GLY A 82 4.36 -8.52 10.00
C GLY A 82 3.22 -9.12 9.20
N ALA A 83 3.06 -10.44 9.24
CA ALA A 83 1.93 -11.15 8.64
C ALA A 83 0.59 -10.70 9.25
N GLU A 84 0.51 -10.53 10.57
CA GLU A 84 -0.70 -10.04 11.24
C GLU A 84 -1.01 -8.57 10.87
N VAL A 85 0.02 -7.71 10.76
CA VAL A 85 -0.16 -6.34 10.23
C VAL A 85 -0.78 -6.36 8.84
N MET A 86 -0.25 -7.18 7.93
CA MET A 86 -0.78 -7.30 6.57
C MET A 86 -2.23 -7.79 6.57
N ARG A 87 -2.54 -8.77 7.41
CA ARG A 87 -3.90 -9.29 7.58
C ARG A 87 -4.85 -8.21 8.06
N LEU A 88 -4.54 -7.54 9.16
CA LEU A 88 -5.41 -6.52 9.76
C LEU A 88 -5.63 -5.33 8.82
N LEU A 89 -4.58 -4.82 8.19
CA LEU A 89 -4.70 -3.71 7.25
C LEU A 89 -5.39 -4.09 5.93
N GLY A 90 -5.36 -5.37 5.56
CA GLY A 90 -5.95 -5.87 4.32
C GLY A 90 -7.40 -6.32 4.45
N THR A 91 -7.81 -6.85 5.61
CA THR A 91 -9.13 -7.49 5.78
C THR A 91 -10.11 -6.66 6.60
N GLU A 92 -9.62 -5.86 7.52
CA GLU A 92 -10.48 -5.02 8.34
C GLU A 92 -10.89 -3.72 7.61
N ASN A 93 -11.95 -3.09 8.10
CA ASN A 93 -12.36 -1.81 7.53
C ASN A 93 -11.28 -0.72 7.76
N ALA A 94 -11.35 0.35 6.97
CA ALA A 94 -10.33 1.40 6.93
C ALA A 94 -10.10 2.13 8.27
N ALA A 95 -11.00 2.04 9.23
CA ALA A 95 -10.83 2.61 10.57
C ALA A 95 -10.36 1.54 11.57
N THR A 96 -10.93 0.35 11.54
CA THR A 96 -10.67 -0.71 12.52
C THR A 96 -9.28 -1.32 12.38
N GLY A 97 -8.88 -1.71 11.18
CA GLY A 97 -7.57 -2.35 10.93
C GLY A 97 -6.40 -1.52 11.47
N PRO A 98 -6.27 -0.25 11.09
CA PRO A 98 -5.21 0.61 11.62
C PRO A 98 -5.21 0.78 13.14
N LEU A 99 -6.39 0.83 13.79
CA LEU A 99 -6.48 0.94 15.24
C LEU A 99 -6.00 -0.34 15.94
N LEU A 100 -6.35 -1.51 15.40
CA LEU A 100 -5.86 -2.78 15.92
C LEU A 100 -4.34 -2.92 15.76
N VAL A 101 -3.79 -2.49 14.63
CA VAL A 101 -2.34 -2.43 14.43
C VAL A 101 -1.69 -1.44 15.40
N ALA A 102 -2.26 -0.25 15.58
CA ALA A 102 -1.75 0.73 16.54
C ALA A 102 -1.73 0.17 17.98
N LYS A 103 -2.78 -0.59 18.36
CA LYS A 103 -2.82 -1.31 19.62
C LYS A 103 -1.71 -2.36 19.72
N MET A 104 -1.52 -3.16 18.68
CA MET A 104 -0.48 -4.20 18.64
C MET A 104 0.93 -3.62 18.82
N TYR A 105 1.17 -2.38 18.35
CA TYR A 105 2.43 -1.66 18.57
C TYR A 105 2.48 -0.86 19.88
N GLY A 106 1.47 -0.98 20.76
CA GLY A 106 1.43 -0.27 22.05
C GLY A 106 1.27 1.25 21.93
N ILE A 107 0.83 1.75 20.77
CA ILE A 107 0.61 3.19 20.54
C ILE A 107 -0.64 3.66 21.27
N ILE A 108 -1.69 2.84 21.27
CA ILE A 108 -2.97 3.05 21.94
C ILE A 108 -3.43 1.73 22.58
N ASN A 109 -4.41 1.79 23.44
CA ASN A 109 -5.03 0.64 24.09
C ASN A 109 -6.53 0.54 23.78
N ASP A 110 -7.23 -0.43 24.37
CA ASP A 110 -8.66 -0.63 24.13
C ASP A 110 -9.51 0.55 24.62
N VAL A 111 -9.11 1.19 25.72
CA VAL A 111 -9.83 2.38 26.25
C VAL A 111 -9.69 3.53 25.28
N ASP A 112 -8.54 3.72 24.66
CA ASP A 112 -8.30 4.74 23.65
C ASP A 112 -9.12 4.47 22.38
N ILE A 113 -9.16 3.21 21.94
CA ILE A 113 -9.97 2.80 20.78
C ILE A 113 -11.44 3.11 21.03
N GLU A 114 -11.95 2.76 22.22
CA GLU A 114 -13.35 3.01 22.57
C GLU A 114 -13.64 4.51 22.70
N ALA A 115 -12.74 5.28 23.31
CA ALA A 115 -12.86 6.72 23.36
C ALA A 115 -12.93 7.37 21.95
N LEU A 116 -12.12 6.85 20.99
CA LEU A 116 -12.18 7.33 19.62
C LEU A 116 -13.47 6.92 18.90
N LYS A 117 -13.97 5.71 19.11
CA LYS A 117 -15.23 5.25 18.53
C LYS A 117 -16.42 6.09 19.01
N ASN A 118 -16.41 6.51 20.28
CA ASN A 118 -17.45 7.30 20.92
C ASN A 118 -17.31 8.81 20.67
N LEU A 119 -16.21 9.24 20.02
CA LEU A 119 -16.04 10.63 19.62
C LEU A 119 -17.04 10.98 18.52
N ASP A 120 -17.81 12.05 18.75
CA ASP A 120 -18.77 12.54 17.77
C ASP A 120 -18.07 12.86 16.44
N ARG A 121 -18.52 12.21 15.38
CA ARG A 121 -17.97 12.41 14.04
C ARG A 121 -18.26 13.79 13.46
N GLY A 122 -19.26 14.47 13.99
CA GLY A 122 -19.64 15.84 13.64
C GLY A 122 -18.83 16.90 14.38
N SER A 123 -18.23 16.53 15.52
CA SER A 123 -17.52 17.50 16.36
C SER A 123 -16.40 18.22 15.63
N ARG A 124 -16.29 19.51 15.94
CA ARG A 124 -15.23 20.41 15.50
C ARG A 124 -14.35 20.87 16.68
N ASN A 125 -14.69 20.49 17.91
CA ASN A 125 -13.99 20.90 19.11
C ASN A 125 -12.94 19.87 19.52
N PRO A 126 -11.62 20.19 19.48
CA PRO A 126 -10.55 19.29 19.94
C PRO A 126 -10.70 18.83 21.40
N ASP A 127 -11.41 19.59 22.25
CA ASP A 127 -11.63 19.22 23.65
C ASP A 127 -12.56 18.02 23.82
N ASP A 128 -13.27 17.61 22.77
CA ASP A 128 -14.08 16.40 22.77
C ASP A 128 -13.26 15.11 22.72
N ILE A 129 -11.95 15.21 22.44
CA ILE A 129 -11.04 14.06 22.53
C ILE A 129 -10.85 13.70 24.00
N ARG A 130 -11.53 12.64 24.47
CA ARG A 130 -11.52 12.21 25.88
C ARG A 130 -10.26 11.43 26.26
N SER A 131 -9.65 10.69 25.32
CA SER A 131 -8.41 9.95 25.58
C SER A 131 -7.22 10.91 25.66
N PRO A 132 -6.47 10.90 26.78
CA PRO A 132 -5.23 11.68 26.91
C PRO A 132 -4.20 11.26 25.87
N LYS A 133 -4.11 9.96 25.58
CA LYS A 133 -3.13 9.43 24.61
C LYS A 133 -3.46 9.88 23.18
N ILE A 134 -4.72 9.82 22.78
CA ILE A 134 -5.14 10.31 21.45
C ILE A 134 -4.95 11.82 21.36
N ARG A 135 -5.22 12.56 22.43
CA ARG A 135 -5.00 14.02 22.49
C ARG A 135 -3.51 14.35 22.34
N GLU A 136 -2.64 13.61 23.01
CA GLU A 136 -1.17 13.73 22.85
C GLU A 136 -0.75 13.56 21.37
N LEU A 137 -1.20 12.47 20.72
CA LEU A 137 -0.90 12.20 19.32
C LEU A 137 -1.47 13.27 18.37
N PHE A 138 -2.69 13.70 18.64
CA PHE A 138 -3.36 14.78 17.88
C PHE A 138 -2.56 16.09 17.94
N ASN A 139 -2.13 16.49 19.14
CA ASN A 139 -1.33 17.71 19.35
C ASN A 139 0.06 17.58 18.73
N ALA A 140 0.70 16.42 18.83
CA ALA A 140 2.01 16.14 18.25
C ALA A 140 2.02 16.18 16.73
N GLN A 141 0.91 15.82 16.10
CA GLN A 141 0.78 15.90 14.63
C GLN A 141 0.69 17.38 14.16
N GLY A 142 0.17 18.25 15.01
CA GLY A 142 -0.13 19.63 14.66
C GLY A 142 -1.28 19.75 13.66
N THR A 143 -1.83 20.93 13.56
CA THR A 143 -2.84 21.29 12.57
C THR A 143 -2.25 22.36 11.68
N ALA A 144 -2.32 22.17 10.38
CA ALA A 144 -1.87 23.23 9.46
C ALA A 144 -2.70 24.50 9.70
N PRO A 145 -2.11 25.69 9.59
CA PRO A 145 -2.83 26.96 9.76
C PRO A 145 -4.11 27.00 8.91
N GLY A 146 -5.21 27.47 9.48
CA GLY A 146 -6.51 27.58 8.81
C GLY A 146 -7.29 26.25 8.67
N THR A 147 -6.74 25.12 9.12
CA THR A 147 -7.46 23.83 9.03
C THR A 147 -8.65 23.78 9.97
N LEU A 148 -8.55 24.36 11.17
CA LEU A 148 -9.62 24.39 12.16
C LEU A 148 -10.81 25.24 11.69
N ASP A 149 -10.55 26.24 10.86
CA ASP A 149 -11.57 27.16 10.35
C ASP A 149 -12.33 26.59 9.16
N ARG A 150 -11.86 25.50 8.58
CA ARG A 150 -12.51 24.86 7.43
C ARG A 150 -13.86 24.29 7.84
N GLU A 151 -14.87 24.49 7.01
CA GLU A 151 -16.22 23.98 7.23
C GLU A 151 -16.26 22.44 7.32
N ASP A 152 -15.40 21.76 6.59
CA ASP A 152 -15.28 20.32 6.54
C ASP A 152 -14.40 19.72 7.65
N TYR A 153 -13.78 20.55 8.50
CA TYR A 153 -12.97 20.06 9.61
C TYR A 153 -13.79 19.22 10.60
N ARG A 154 -13.27 18.07 10.94
CA ARG A 154 -13.86 17.17 11.95
C ARG A 154 -12.77 16.56 12.80
N VAL A 155 -12.86 16.75 14.10
CA VAL A 155 -11.87 16.30 15.09
C VAL A 155 -11.63 14.79 15.02
N PHE A 156 -12.70 14.01 14.86
CA PHE A 156 -12.59 12.55 14.74
C PHE A 156 -11.57 12.11 13.67
N PHE A 157 -11.66 12.69 12.48
CA PHE A 157 -10.79 12.30 11.38
C PHE A 157 -9.35 12.72 11.59
N HIS A 158 -9.12 13.87 12.22
CA HIS A 158 -7.77 14.31 12.56
C HIS A 158 -7.15 13.48 13.68
N ALA A 159 -7.93 13.13 14.71
CA ALA A 159 -7.51 12.24 15.78
C ALA A 159 -7.15 10.84 15.23
N LEU A 160 -8.01 10.28 14.38
CA LEU A 160 -7.72 9.01 13.70
C LEU A 160 -6.46 9.10 12.84
N THR A 161 -6.27 10.21 12.11
CA THR A 161 -5.06 10.44 11.31
C THR A 161 -3.80 10.46 12.17
N ALA A 162 -3.85 11.09 13.35
CA ALA A 162 -2.72 11.12 14.27
C ALA A 162 -2.30 9.72 14.73
N VAL A 163 -3.28 8.90 15.13
CA VAL A 163 -3.04 7.50 15.50
C VAL A 163 -2.43 6.71 14.34
N VAL A 164 -2.99 6.85 13.15
CA VAL A 164 -2.51 6.12 11.97
C VAL A 164 -1.13 6.59 11.52
N THR A 165 -0.82 7.87 11.64
CA THR A 165 0.53 8.38 11.35
C THR A 165 1.57 7.78 12.29
N ALA A 166 1.27 7.71 13.58
CA ALA A 166 2.13 7.05 14.56
C ALA A 166 2.27 5.55 14.26
N MET A 167 1.19 4.88 13.94
CA MET A 167 1.18 3.46 13.54
C MET A 167 2.06 3.22 12.30
N ILE A 168 1.90 4.00 11.23
CA ILE A 168 2.72 3.89 10.01
C ILE A 168 4.21 4.03 10.34
N LYS A 169 4.58 4.97 11.21
CA LYS A 169 5.97 5.15 11.63
C LYS A 169 6.52 3.89 12.30
N SER A 170 5.76 3.28 13.20
CA SER A 170 6.17 2.05 13.90
C SER A 170 6.25 0.85 12.96
N VAL A 171 5.26 0.65 12.09
CA VAL A 171 5.26 -0.43 11.10
C VAL A 171 6.43 -0.31 10.12
N ASN A 172 6.74 0.90 9.67
CA ASN A 172 7.85 1.13 8.75
C ASN A 172 9.23 0.89 9.40
N ALA A 173 9.32 0.95 10.71
CA ALA A 173 10.53 0.61 11.44
C ALA A 173 10.64 -0.89 11.75
N ASP A 174 9.59 -1.67 11.51
CA ASP A 174 9.53 -3.08 11.87
C ASP A 174 10.08 -3.97 10.76
N GLU A 175 11.21 -4.60 11.01
CA GLU A 175 11.84 -5.54 10.07
C GLU A 175 10.98 -6.81 9.84
N ASP A 176 10.17 -7.20 10.81
CA ASP A 176 9.25 -8.32 10.68
C ASP A 176 8.17 -8.04 9.62
N PHE A 177 7.62 -6.82 9.61
CA PHE A 177 6.70 -6.37 8.55
C PHE A 177 7.38 -6.33 7.18
N LYS A 178 8.58 -5.78 7.09
CA LYS A 178 9.33 -5.72 5.84
C LYS A 178 9.63 -7.12 5.29
N GLY A 179 10.06 -8.02 6.17
CA GLY A 179 10.31 -9.42 5.83
C GLY A 179 9.07 -10.13 5.29
N ALA A 180 7.93 -9.99 5.97
CA ALA A 180 6.65 -10.54 5.52
C ALA A 180 6.24 -10.01 4.14
N MET A 181 6.30 -8.69 3.94
CA MET A 181 5.97 -8.06 2.67
C MET A 181 6.86 -8.56 1.53
N MET A 182 8.18 -8.60 1.76
CA MET A 182 9.13 -9.07 0.74
C MET A 182 8.94 -10.54 0.43
N ALA A 183 8.70 -11.39 1.42
CA ALA A 183 8.42 -12.81 1.21
C ALA A 183 7.16 -13.01 0.34
N ALA A 184 6.11 -12.25 0.61
CA ALA A 184 4.86 -12.34 -0.16
C ALA A 184 5.04 -11.80 -1.59
N LEU A 185 5.71 -10.66 -1.76
CA LEU A 185 5.97 -10.07 -3.07
C LEU A 185 6.83 -10.99 -3.94
N ASN A 186 7.90 -11.56 -3.39
CA ASN A 186 8.77 -12.48 -4.10
C ASN A 186 8.11 -13.82 -4.44
N ASN A 187 7.12 -14.25 -3.66
CA ASN A 187 6.37 -15.47 -3.95
C ASN A 187 5.43 -15.30 -5.16
N ASN A 188 4.99 -14.09 -5.46
CA ASN A 188 4.01 -13.82 -6.51
C ASN A 188 4.56 -13.89 -7.94
N LYS A 189 5.87 -13.83 -8.13
CA LYS A 189 6.54 -13.90 -9.45
C LYS A 189 5.97 -12.94 -10.52
N TYR A 190 5.39 -11.81 -10.13
CA TYR A 190 4.94 -10.82 -11.09
C TYR A 190 5.97 -9.72 -11.33
N VAL A 191 5.94 -9.13 -12.50
CA VAL A 191 6.79 -8.00 -12.87
C VAL A 191 6.02 -6.70 -12.65
N GLN A 192 6.61 -5.78 -11.88
CA GLN A 192 6.04 -4.46 -11.76
C GLN A 192 6.63 -3.54 -12.83
N LEU A 193 5.79 -3.11 -13.75
CA LEU A 193 6.15 -2.11 -14.75
C LEU A 193 5.70 -0.73 -14.27
N ILE A 194 6.64 0.21 -14.25
CA ILE A 194 6.33 1.60 -13.92
C ILE A 194 6.50 2.43 -15.19
N THR A 195 5.41 3.03 -15.62
CA THR A 195 5.44 4.00 -16.72
C THR A 195 5.59 5.40 -16.12
N ARG A 196 6.65 6.12 -16.48
CA ARG A 196 6.77 7.55 -16.20
C ARG A 196 6.36 8.31 -17.44
N GLY A 197 5.18 8.93 -17.41
CA GLY A 197 4.73 9.83 -18.46
C GLY A 197 5.39 11.21 -18.29
N GLY A 198 6.01 11.73 -19.35
CA GLY A 198 6.34 13.15 -19.42
C GLY A 198 5.06 14.01 -19.43
N LYS A 199 5.14 15.29 -19.09
CA LYS A 199 4.01 16.24 -19.09
C LYS A 199 3.22 16.30 -20.41
N ARG A 200 3.70 15.67 -21.48
CA ARG A 200 3.10 15.64 -22.84
C ARG A 200 2.84 14.22 -23.36
N GLY A 201 2.91 13.20 -22.52
CA GLY A 201 2.48 11.85 -22.88
C GLY A 201 3.36 11.08 -23.88
N ASN A 202 4.51 11.61 -24.28
CA ASN A 202 5.29 11.03 -25.37
C ASN A 202 6.53 10.22 -24.92
N ASP A 203 6.95 10.33 -23.65
CA ASP A 203 8.09 9.62 -23.14
C ASP A 203 7.65 8.62 -22.06
N VAL A 204 7.44 7.38 -22.46
CA VAL A 204 7.21 6.27 -21.55
C VAL A 204 8.58 5.70 -21.17
N VAL A 205 9.05 6.05 -19.98
CA VAL A 205 10.21 5.40 -19.38
C VAL A 205 9.70 4.22 -18.58
N LEU A 206 10.16 3.03 -18.89
CA LEU A 206 9.87 1.83 -18.12
C LEU A 206 10.92 1.69 -17.02
N ASP A 207 10.52 1.93 -15.79
CA ASP A 207 11.26 1.50 -14.62
C ASP A 207 10.67 0.17 -14.15
N TYR A 208 11.51 -0.82 -13.91
CA TYR A 208 11.09 -2.09 -13.33
C TYR A 208 11.93 -2.39 -12.09
N TYR A 209 11.25 -2.83 -11.05
CA TYR A 209 11.90 -3.22 -9.78
C TYR A 209 12.18 -4.71 -9.70
N THR A 210 12.04 -5.44 -10.81
CA THR A 210 12.18 -6.88 -10.80
C THR A 210 13.17 -7.34 -11.82
N LYS A 211 14.18 -8.08 -11.36
CA LYS A 211 14.95 -8.96 -12.23
C LYS A 211 14.12 -10.22 -12.51
N PHE A 212 14.18 -10.74 -13.72
CA PHE A 212 13.55 -12.03 -14.01
C PHE A 212 14.54 -13.17 -13.75
N PRO A 213 14.18 -14.24 -13.01
CA PRO A 213 12.91 -14.45 -12.30
C PRO A 213 12.67 -13.36 -11.25
N ALA A 214 11.41 -12.95 -11.10
CA ALA A 214 11.00 -11.76 -10.36
C ALA A 214 11.50 -11.77 -8.91
N VAL A 215 12.51 -10.99 -8.63
CA VAL A 215 13.00 -10.70 -7.28
C VAL A 215 12.79 -9.21 -7.04
N PHE A 216 11.93 -8.88 -6.08
CA PHE A 216 11.76 -7.49 -5.68
C PHE A 216 12.98 -7.04 -4.89
N GLU A 217 13.56 -5.93 -5.32
CA GLU A 217 14.60 -5.22 -4.59
C GLU A 217 13.95 -3.96 -3.95
N GLY A 218 14.39 -3.61 -2.76
CA GLY A 218 13.91 -2.44 -2.04
C GLY A 218 13.20 -2.77 -0.74
N SER A 219 12.88 -1.74 0.02
CA SER A 219 12.20 -1.86 1.32
C SER A 219 10.74 -1.45 1.18
N PRO A 220 9.78 -2.30 1.55
CA PRO A 220 8.38 -1.92 1.57
C PRO A 220 8.12 -0.90 2.68
N VAL A 221 7.43 0.18 2.33
CA VAL A 221 7.01 1.19 3.29
C VAL A 221 5.53 1.50 3.13
N LEU A 222 4.83 1.61 4.26
CA LEU A 222 3.49 2.15 4.30
C LEU A 222 3.54 3.68 4.21
N TYR A 223 2.53 4.25 3.61
CA TYR A 223 2.33 5.70 3.60
C TYR A 223 0.85 6.05 3.66
N ASN A 224 0.58 7.21 4.19
CA ASN A 224 -0.75 7.79 4.19
C ASN A 224 -1.05 8.36 2.81
N LYS A 225 -2.07 7.84 2.12
CA LYS A 225 -2.38 8.23 0.75
C LYS A 225 -3.31 9.44 0.66
N SER A 226 -4.20 9.60 1.59
CA SER A 226 -5.08 10.77 1.73
C SER A 226 -5.88 10.63 3.01
N TYR A 227 -5.59 11.44 3.98
CA TYR A 227 -6.39 11.48 5.18
C TYR A 227 -7.31 12.69 5.18
N PHE A 228 -8.54 12.34 5.18
CA PHE A 228 -9.64 12.96 5.84
C PHE A 228 -9.80 14.49 5.67
N ALA A 229 -9.63 14.99 4.47
CA ALA A 229 -10.45 16.11 4.11
C ALA A 229 -11.78 15.53 3.63
N THR A 230 -12.87 15.90 4.27
CA THR A 230 -14.24 15.72 3.76
C THR A 230 -14.69 14.29 3.45
N GLY A 231 -14.96 13.48 4.47
CA GLY A 231 -15.74 12.24 4.28
C GLY A 231 -15.10 11.14 3.41
N GLN A 232 -13.90 11.35 2.92
CA GLN A 232 -13.18 10.34 2.15
C GLN A 232 -12.59 9.28 3.09
N LYS A 233 -12.84 8.02 2.76
CA LYS A 233 -12.26 6.86 3.44
C LYS A 233 -10.74 6.98 3.38
N GLY A 234 -10.08 7.13 4.51
CA GLY A 234 -8.64 7.11 4.61
C GLY A 234 -8.06 5.85 3.97
N ARG A 235 -7.00 6.01 3.21
CA ARG A 235 -6.33 4.91 2.54
C ARG A 235 -4.87 4.88 2.93
N ILE A 236 -4.44 3.75 3.47
CA ILE A 236 -3.03 3.43 3.62
C ILE A 236 -2.58 2.82 2.30
N GLY A 237 -1.47 3.32 1.78
CA GLY A 237 -0.80 2.73 0.64
C GLY A 237 0.53 2.11 1.07
N PHE A 238 1.10 1.27 0.22
CA PHE A 238 2.47 0.84 0.35
C PHE A 238 3.24 1.13 -0.94
N LYS A 239 4.55 1.22 -0.83
CA LYS A 239 5.48 1.35 -1.96
C LYS A 239 6.80 0.68 -1.61
N LEU A 240 7.55 0.29 -2.61
CA LEU A 240 8.96 -0.07 -2.47
C LEU A 240 9.83 1.19 -2.55
N LYS A 241 10.85 1.29 -1.71
CA LYS A 241 11.86 2.35 -1.71
C LYS A 241 13.24 1.77 -1.99
#